data_d08f081a9921e8cb63682a5ddfe6cc3e
#
_entry.id   d08f081a9921e8cb63682a5ddfe6cc3e
#
_cell.length_a   1.000
_cell.length_b   1.000
_cell.length_c   1.000
_cell.angle_alpha   90.00
_cell.angle_beta   90.00
_cell.angle_gamma   90.00
#
_symmetry.space_group_name_H-M   'P 1'
#
loop_
_entity.id
_entity.type
_entity.pdbx_description
1 polymer ?
#
loop_
_entity_poly.entity_id
_entity_poly.type
_entity_poly.pdbx_seq_one_letter_code
_entity_poly.pdbx_strand_id
1 'polypeptide(L)'
;MADLTQQDWISQLTADKNAVILDVRTPEEVALGIIPNALHIDIYKGQGFIDEVKQLDTSKNYYVYCKVGGRSGQACSVMNQLGFKNTYNLIGGFTAWRGEVASI
;
A
#
# COMPACT_ATOMS: atom_id res chain seq x y z
N MET A 1 0.14 -9.99 8.25
CA MET A 1 -0.64 -9.29 7.20
C MET A 1 -2.13 -9.47 7.46
N ALA A 2 -2.91 -8.43 7.20
CA ALA A 2 -4.36 -8.51 7.30
C ALA A 2 -5.00 -7.85 6.07
N ASP A 3 -6.04 -8.50 5.56
CA ASP A 3 -6.91 -7.92 4.53
C ASP A 3 -8.01 -7.15 5.25
N LEU A 4 -8.10 -5.85 4.98
CA LEU A 4 -9.10 -5.00 5.65
C LEU A 4 -10.09 -4.44 4.62
N THR A 5 -11.36 -4.34 5.04
CA THR A 5 -12.34 -3.57 4.28
C THR A 5 -11.88 -2.11 4.20
N GLN A 6 -12.40 -1.38 3.23
CA GLN A 6 -12.06 0.05 3.10
C GLN A 6 -12.38 0.82 4.37
N GLN A 7 -13.52 0.53 5.00
CA GLN A 7 -13.92 1.20 6.22
C GLN A 7 -12.91 0.96 7.35
N ASP A 8 -12.50 -0.28 7.56
CA ASP A 8 -11.55 -0.63 8.63
C ASP A 8 -10.15 -0.10 8.31
N TRP A 9 -9.74 -0.19 7.05
CA TRP A 9 -8.44 0.28 6.58
C TRP A 9 -8.30 1.80 6.84
N ILE A 10 -9.33 2.58 6.47
CA ILE A 10 -9.35 4.03 6.71
C ILE A 10 -9.40 4.35 8.19
N SER A 11 -10.27 3.67 8.93
CA SER A 11 -10.44 3.92 10.37
C SER A 11 -9.14 3.67 11.13
N GLN A 12 -8.47 2.56 10.83
CA GLN A 12 -7.21 2.21 11.46
C GLN A 12 -6.09 3.17 11.05
N LEU A 13 -5.99 3.48 9.76
CA LEU A 13 -5.04 4.42 9.21
C LEU A 13 -5.14 5.79 9.88
N THR A 14 -6.35 6.30 10.03
CA THR A 14 -6.59 7.63 10.59
C THR A 14 -6.14 7.73 12.04
N ALA A 15 -6.25 6.65 12.79
CA ALA A 15 -5.86 6.60 14.21
C ALA A 15 -4.38 6.25 14.40
N ASP A 16 -3.66 5.93 13.35
CA ASP A 16 -2.30 5.38 13.42
C ASP A 16 -1.28 6.46 13.11
N LYS A 17 -0.51 6.86 14.12
CA LYS A 17 0.52 7.91 13.98
C LYS A 17 1.75 7.44 13.23
N ASN A 18 1.94 6.13 13.08
CA ASN A 18 3.07 5.54 12.38
C ASN A 18 2.68 4.95 11.03
N ALA A 19 1.55 5.38 10.49
CA ALA A 19 1.03 4.86 9.24
C ALA A 19 1.77 5.40 8.03
N VAL A 20 2.03 4.52 7.07
CA VAL A 20 2.52 4.86 5.74
C VAL A 20 1.58 4.22 4.73
N ILE A 21 1.08 5.00 3.78
CA ILE A 21 0.25 4.47 2.69
C ILE A 21 1.19 4.11 1.55
N LEU A 22 1.07 2.90 1.03
CA LEU A 22 1.93 2.40 -0.05
C LEU A 22 1.10 1.96 -1.25
N ASP A 23 1.30 2.63 -2.38
CA ASP A 23 0.71 2.28 -3.67
C ASP A 23 1.72 1.44 -4.45
N VAL A 24 1.33 0.22 -4.82
CA VAL A 24 2.23 -0.71 -5.54
C VAL A 24 1.85 -0.91 -7.00
N ARG A 25 1.04 0.00 -7.54
CA ARG A 25 0.60 -0.03 -8.95
C ARG A 25 1.69 0.46 -9.89
N THR A 26 1.40 0.40 -11.19
CA THR A 26 2.30 0.91 -12.23
C THR A 26 2.29 2.44 -12.28
N PRO A 27 3.34 3.07 -12.87
CA PRO A 27 3.35 4.52 -13.06
C PRO A 27 2.16 5.03 -13.87
N GLU A 28 1.68 4.27 -14.85
CA GLU A 28 0.54 4.65 -15.69
C GLU A 28 -0.74 4.72 -14.86
N GLU A 29 -0.93 3.77 -13.95
CA GLU A 29 -2.09 3.78 -13.05
C GLU A 29 -2.02 4.95 -12.07
N VAL A 30 -0.85 5.20 -11.50
CA VAL A 30 -0.61 6.28 -10.53
C VAL A 30 -0.83 7.65 -11.16
N ALA A 31 -0.49 7.80 -12.45
CA ALA A 31 -0.70 9.05 -13.17
C ALA A 31 -2.17 9.46 -13.24
N LEU A 32 -3.10 8.50 -13.09
CA LEU A 32 -4.54 8.76 -13.13
C LEU A 32 -5.11 9.14 -11.75
N GLY A 33 -4.31 9.08 -10.70
CA GLY A 33 -4.72 9.46 -9.35
C GLY A 33 -4.22 8.48 -8.31
N ILE A 34 -4.05 8.97 -7.08
CA ILE A 34 -3.56 8.20 -5.94
C ILE A 34 -4.41 8.50 -4.70
N ILE A 35 -4.34 7.64 -3.70
CA ILE A 35 -4.82 7.99 -2.37
C ILE A 35 -3.87 9.05 -1.81
N PRO A 36 -4.38 10.16 -1.23
CA PRO A 36 -3.51 11.23 -0.75
C PRO A 36 -2.41 10.74 0.18
N ASN A 37 -1.21 11.28 0.02
CA ASN A 37 -0.01 10.96 0.79
C ASN A 37 0.59 9.59 0.52
N ALA A 38 0.12 8.87 -0.49
CA ALA A 38 0.66 7.55 -0.81
C ALA A 38 2.10 7.65 -1.31
N LEU A 39 2.95 6.77 -0.77
CA LEU A 39 4.27 6.50 -1.33
C LEU A 39 4.07 5.50 -2.47
N HIS A 40 4.80 5.67 -3.56
CA HIS A 40 4.65 4.80 -4.73
C HIS A 40 5.89 3.95 -4.97
N ILE A 41 5.73 2.63 -4.96
CA ILE A 41 6.76 1.67 -5.37
C ILE A 41 6.09 0.59 -6.20
N ASP A 42 6.39 0.55 -7.50
CA ASP A 42 5.78 -0.40 -8.45
C ASP A 42 6.26 -1.82 -8.18
N ILE A 43 5.33 -2.73 -7.86
CA ILE A 43 5.66 -4.12 -7.57
C ILE A 43 6.22 -4.86 -8.80
N TYR A 44 5.93 -4.40 -10.01
CA TYR A 44 6.43 -5.03 -11.23
C TYR A 44 7.93 -4.76 -11.49
N LYS A 45 8.57 -3.93 -10.69
CA LYS A 45 10.03 -3.76 -10.77
C LYS A 45 10.80 -4.99 -10.31
N GLY A 46 10.13 -6.01 -9.78
CA GLY A 46 10.80 -7.24 -9.33
C GLY A 46 11.83 -6.97 -8.25
N GLN A 47 13.11 -7.24 -8.52
CA GLN A 47 14.18 -6.97 -7.57
C GLN A 47 14.24 -5.50 -7.18
N GLY A 48 13.94 -4.58 -8.10
CA GLY A 48 13.88 -3.15 -7.81
C GLY A 48 12.86 -2.80 -6.75
N PHE A 49 11.69 -3.45 -6.77
CA PHE A 49 10.67 -3.29 -5.73
C PHE A 49 11.23 -3.72 -4.36
N ILE A 50 11.86 -4.88 -4.30
CA ILE A 50 12.45 -5.41 -3.07
C ILE A 50 13.53 -4.46 -2.54
N ASP A 51 14.40 -3.96 -3.41
CA ASP A 51 15.48 -3.05 -3.03
C ASP A 51 14.94 -1.74 -2.46
N GLU A 52 13.90 -1.18 -3.06
CA GLU A 52 13.27 0.05 -2.57
C GLU A 52 12.57 -0.18 -1.23
N VAL A 53 11.83 -1.28 -1.11
CA VAL A 53 11.12 -1.62 0.14
C VAL A 53 12.09 -1.82 1.30
N LYS A 54 13.25 -2.40 1.04
CA LYS A 54 14.28 -2.60 2.08
C LYS A 54 14.80 -1.28 2.67
N GLN A 55 14.63 -0.16 1.99
CA GLN A 55 15.00 1.16 2.49
C GLN A 55 13.97 1.75 3.44
N LEU A 56 12.78 1.16 3.53
CA LEU A 56 11.71 1.65 4.38
C LEU A 56 11.92 1.24 5.83
N ASP A 57 11.35 2.04 6.74
CA ASP A 57 11.42 1.79 8.19
C ASP A 57 10.48 0.64 8.56
N THR A 58 11.05 -0.49 9.01
CA THR A 58 10.27 -1.68 9.39
C THR A 58 9.45 -1.50 10.66
N SER A 59 9.68 -0.43 11.41
CA SER A 59 8.92 -0.16 12.65
C SER A 59 7.59 0.53 12.38
N LYS A 60 7.36 1.01 11.16
CA LYS A 60 6.11 1.68 10.80
C LYS A 60 5.05 0.67 10.34
N ASN A 61 3.82 1.14 10.24
CA ASN A 61 2.67 0.34 9.84
C ASN A 61 2.29 0.71 8.41
N TYR A 62 2.22 -0.28 7.53
CA TYR A 62 2.07 -0.06 6.09
C TYR A 62 0.67 -0.43 5.62
N TYR A 63 -0.01 0.55 5.05
CA TYR A 63 -1.36 0.42 4.48
C TYR A 63 -1.20 0.38 2.97
N VAL A 64 -1.33 -0.82 2.42
CA VAL A 64 -0.91 -1.13 1.05
C VAL A 64 -2.12 -1.31 0.15
N TYR A 65 -2.07 -0.76 -1.06
CA TYR A 65 -3.14 -0.95 -2.02
C TYR A 65 -2.62 -1.05 -3.44
N CYS A 66 -3.44 -1.67 -4.28
CA CYS A 66 -3.25 -1.69 -5.72
C CYS A 66 -4.60 -1.39 -6.39
N LYS A 67 -4.83 -1.90 -7.58
CA LYS A 67 -6.09 -1.65 -8.29
C LYS A 67 -7.27 -2.40 -7.66
N VAL A 68 -7.10 -3.70 -7.38
CA VAL A 68 -8.17 -4.58 -6.87
C VAL A 68 -7.81 -5.38 -5.63
N GLY A 69 -6.56 -5.39 -5.19
CA GLY A 69 -6.12 -6.06 -3.96
C GLY A 69 -5.15 -7.23 -4.15
N GLY A 70 -4.97 -7.74 -5.37
CA GLY A 70 -4.09 -8.89 -5.62
C GLY A 70 -2.61 -8.58 -5.48
N ARG A 71 -2.13 -7.56 -6.20
CA ARG A 71 -0.72 -7.14 -6.16
C ARG A 71 -0.34 -6.64 -4.77
N SER A 72 -1.24 -5.88 -4.13
CA SER A 72 -0.97 -5.36 -2.80
C SER A 72 -0.94 -6.46 -1.74
N GLY A 73 -1.77 -7.50 -1.89
CA GLY A 73 -1.69 -8.68 -1.03
C GLY A 73 -0.35 -9.38 -1.17
N GLN A 74 0.15 -9.51 -2.39
CA GLN A 74 1.48 -10.07 -2.66
C GLN A 74 2.57 -9.19 -2.07
N ALA A 75 2.45 -7.88 -2.20
CA ALA A 75 3.40 -6.93 -1.61
C ALA A 75 3.46 -7.08 -0.09
N CYS A 76 2.32 -7.17 0.58
CA CYS A 76 2.25 -7.39 2.02
C CYS A 76 2.98 -8.67 2.42
N SER A 77 2.76 -9.76 1.68
CA SER A 77 3.40 -11.04 1.94
C SER A 77 4.93 -10.94 1.84
N VAL A 78 5.42 -10.30 0.78
CA VAL A 78 6.86 -10.07 0.60
C VAL A 78 7.42 -9.21 1.72
N MET A 79 6.73 -8.13 2.07
CA MET A 79 7.16 -7.23 3.14
C MET A 79 7.24 -7.96 4.50
N ASN A 80 6.26 -8.82 4.78
CA ASN A 80 6.30 -9.62 6.01
C ASN A 80 7.54 -10.51 6.07
N GLN A 81 7.92 -11.11 4.95
CA GLN A 81 9.13 -11.92 4.86
C GLN A 81 10.40 -11.09 5.07
N LEU A 82 10.36 -9.80 4.72
CA LEU A 82 11.48 -8.89 4.89
C LEU A 82 11.55 -8.24 6.28
N GLY A 83 10.66 -8.61 7.19
CA GLY A 83 10.69 -8.13 8.57
C GLY A 83 9.70 -7.02 8.91
N PHE A 84 8.84 -6.64 7.97
CA PHE A 84 7.75 -5.71 8.23
C PHE A 84 6.64 -6.43 8.98
N LYS A 85 6.35 -6.00 10.20
CA LYS A 85 5.41 -6.73 11.07
C LYS A 85 3.96 -6.36 10.82
N ASN A 86 3.70 -5.12 10.41
CA ASN A 86 2.35 -4.59 10.30
C ASN A 86 2.08 -4.11 8.88
N THR A 87 1.45 -4.96 8.09
CA THR A 87 1.03 -4.66 6.72
C THR A 87 -0.45 -4.96 6.58
N TYR A 88 -1.18 -4.04 5.96
CA TYR A 88 -2.64 -4.10 5.83
C TYR A 88 -3.04 -3.89 4.39
N ASN A 89 -3.66 -4.90 3.79
CA ASN A 89 -4.10 -4.87 2.40
C ASN A 89 -5.50 -4.29 2.29
N LEU A 90 -5.69 -3.34 1.39
CA LEU A 90 -7.01 -2.74 1.12
C LEU A 90 -7.82 -3.66 0.19
N ILE A 91 -8.85 -4.31 0.72
CA ILE A 91 -9.78 -5.12 -0.08
C ILE A 91 -10.49 -4.21 -1.08
N GLY A 92 -10.53 -4.63 -2.35
CA GLY A 92 -11.17 -3.87 -3.43
C GLY A 92 -10.29 -2.81 -4.04
N GLY A 93 -9.21 -2.44 -3.38
CA GLY A 93 -8.19 -1.52 -3.91
C GLY A 93 -8.74 -0.18 -4.37
N PHE A 94 -8.00 0.45 -5.27
CA PHE A 94 -8.35 1.78 -5.78
C PHE A 94 -9.64 1.79 -6.60
N THR A 95 -9.98 0.67 -7.23
CA THR A 95 -11.23 0.55 -8.00
C THR A 95 -12.47 0.81 -7.13
N ALA A 96 -12.45 0.32 -5.88
CA ALA A 96 -13.56 0.49 -4.94
C ALA A 96 -13.39 1.70 -4.03
N TRP A 97 -12.30 2.46 -4.17
CA TRP A 97 -11.97 3.58 -3.29
C TRP A 97 -13.00 4.69 -3.40
N ARG A 98 -13.51 5.15 -2.25
CA ARG A 98 -14.54 6.20 -2.14
C ARG A 98 -14.02 7.47 -1.48
N GLY A 99 -12.77 7.47 -1.04
CA GLY A 99 -12.17 8.63 -0.40
C GLY A 99 -11.60 9.62 -1.40
N GLU A 100 -10.83 10.57 -0.89
CA GLU A 100 -10.21 11.59 -1.71
C GLU A 100 -9.18 10.97 -2.66
N VAL A 101 -9.00 11.62 -3.82
CA VAL A 101 -8.01 11.24 -4.81
C VAL A 101 -7.12 12.46 -5.04
N ALA A 102 -5.81 12.23 -5.05
CA ALA A 102 -4.82 13.27 -5.29
C ALA A 102 -4.08 13.01 -6.60
N SER A 103 -3.44 14.05 -7.11
CA SER A 103 -2.48 13.93 -8.22
C SER A 103 -1.08 13.75 -7.64
N ILE A 104 -0.28 13.01 -8.38
CA ILE A 104 1.11 12.80 -8.00
C ILE A 104 1.98 14.01 -8.39
#